data_bdb4548386a14b9b1ceaec54eb8bc43d
#
_entry.id   bdb4548386a14b9b1ceaec54eb8bc43d
#
_cell.length_a   1.000
_cell.length_b   1.000
_cell.length_c   1.000
_cell.angle_alpha   90.00
_cell.angle_beta   90.00
_cell.angle_gamma   90.00
#
_symmetry.space_group_name_H-M   'P 1'
#
loop_
_entity.id
_entity.type
_entity.pdbx_description
1 polymer ?
#
loop_
_entity_poly.entity_id
_entity_poly.type
_entity_poly.pdbx_seq_one_letter_code
_entity_poly.pdbx_strand_id
1 'polypeptide(L)'
;VGTAKSAPMTGEQKKVIFASSLGTVFEWYDFYLYGSLAIYIGATFFSQYPETTRNIFALLAFAAGFLVRPFGALVFGRLGDLVGRKYTFLVTILIMGFSTFVVGLLPGAATIGIAAPIILILLRMLQGLALGGEYGGAATYVAEHAPHGKRGYFTSWIQTTATLGLFLSLVVILLVQFMLGKEAFAEWGWRIPFLLSAILLGVSVWIRLKMNESPAFAKMKEEGKGSKAPLTEAFGQWRNAKIALLALFGAVVGQAVVWYSGQFYALFFLTGVLKVDGQSANIMVACSLLLGTGFFVFFGWLSDKIGRKPIIMAGLLLAMLTYFPLFKALTWAGNPALAQAQDTIRATVTAAPEDCKFQFNPTGTAKFTTSCDIATSFLTRNSVPYDVVTTGAAGTPATVKIGDKTISSYDAVASADQSKALDAAFQKETNLALQANGYPLVRAAAKVPDSKLDAFVAANPELGLDAAAIRAGEKATMPAADLVSGKLLTAEEAAGVTDMPVYTIDKAGPFTMVADPANVKWISIIAVLTVLVIYVTMVYGPIAALLVELFPTRIRYTGMSLPYHIGNGWFGGLLPATAFAMSAAQGDIYYGLWYPIVFAGITLVIGLLFLPETKDRDIHAMD
;
A
#
# COMPACT_ATOMS: atom_id res chain seq x y z
N VAL A 1 10.65 -45.22 18.67
CA VAL A 1 10.96 -44.45 17.48
C VAL A 1 11.88 -43.32 17.93
N GLY A 2 13.20 -43.52 17.75
CA GLY A 2 14.20 -42.57 18.21
C GLY A 2 14.08 -41.24 17.47
N THR A 3 14.02 -40.16 18.21
CA THR A 3 14.19 -38.81 17.70
C THR A 3 15.61 -38.68 17.16
N ALA A 4 15.76 -38.84 15.85
CA ALA A 4 17.04 -38.54 15.21
C ALA A 4 17.32 -37.05 15.47
N LYS A 5 18.36 -36.75 16.24
CA LYS A 5 18.87 -35.39 16.43
C LYS A 5 19.16 -34.83 15.04
N SER A 6 18.44 -33.76 14.69
CA SER A 6 18.63 -33.08 13.41
C SER A 6 20.12 -32.68 13.28
N ALA A 7 20.76 -33.10 12.19
CA ALA A 7 22.15 -32.75 11.91
C ALA A 7 22.34 -31.22 11.89
N PRO A 8 23.45 -30.67 12.36
CA PRO A 8 23.76 -29.25 12.27
C PRO A 8 23.77 -28.80 10.79
N MET A 9 23.37 -27.56 10.55
CA MET A 9 23.37 -26.97 9.20
C MET A 9 24.78 -27.02 8.59
N THR A 10 24.86 -27.52 7.36
CA THR A 10 26.12 -27.51 6.59
C THR A 10 26.44 -26.08 6.10
N GLY A 11 27.71 -25.81 5.80
CA GLY A 11 28.14 -24.53 5.23
C GLY A 11 27.42 -24.20 3.90
N GLU A 12 27.17 -25.24 3.08
CA GLU A 12 26.44 -25.11 1.83
C GLU A 12 24.97 -24.71 2.02
N GLN A 13 24.28 -25.30 2.98
CA GLN A 13 22.92 -24.95 3.34
C GLN A 13 22.80 -23.51 3.81
N LYS A 14 23.72 -23.02 4.64
CA LYS A 14 23.79 -21.61 5.06
C LYS A 14 23.99 -20.68 3.86
N LYS A 15 24.86 -21.06 2.92
CA LYS A 15 25.11 -20.29 1.70
C LYS A 15 23.87 -20.19 0.82
N VAL A 16 23.11 -21.27 0.68
CA VAL A 16 21.85 -21.29 -0.08
C VAL A 16 20.82 -20.31 0.52
N ILE A 17 20.62 -20.33 1.84
CA ILE A 17 19.71 -19.38 2.51
C ILE A 17 20.15 -17.94 2.25
N PHE A 18 21.40 -17.64 2.52
CA PHE A 18 21.92 -16.28 2.39
C PHE A 18 21.83 -15.77 0.95
N ALA A 19 22.26 -16.55 -0.02
CA ALA A 19 22.26 -16.18 -1.42
C ALA A 19 20.84 -15.97 -1.97
N SER A 20 19.92 -16.89 -1.68
CA SER A 20 18.52 -16.77 -2.10
C SER A 20 17.83 -15.60 -1.43
N SER A 21 18.03 -15.42 -0.13
CA SER A 21 17.42 -14.32 0.62
C SER A 21 17.92 -12.95 0.16
N LEU A 22 19.24 -12.79 -0.03
CA LEU A 22 19.81 -11.53 -0.49
C LEU A 22 19.28 -11.11 -1.87
N GLY A 23 19.22 -12.05 -2.81
CA GLY A 23 18.63 -11.79 -4.13
C GLY A 23 17.16 -11.36 -4.05
N THR A 24 16.39 -12.01 -3.20
CA THR A 24 14.97 -11.69 -3.02
C THR A 24 14.76 -10.34 -2.32
N VAL A 25 15.64 -9.94 -1.40
CA VAL A 25 15.62 -8.57 -0.83
C VAL A 25 15.75 -7.53 -1.94
N PHE A 26 16.67 -7.73 -2.88
CA PHE A 26 16.86 -6.79 -3.99
C PHE A 26 15.66 -6.71 -4.92
N GLU A 27 14.97 -7.81 -5.14
CA GLU A 27 13.73 -7.83 -5.93
C GLU A 27 12.58 -7.09 -5.25
N TRP A 28 12.41 -7.26 -3.96
CA TRP A 28 11.45 -6.50 -3.20
C TRP A 28 11.80 -5.02 -3.12
N TYR A 29 13.08 -4.69 -3.05
CA TYR A 29 13.56 -3.32 -3.20
C TYR A 29 13.08 -2.71 -4.51
N ASP A 30 13.32 -3.38 -5.63
CA ASP A 30 12.91 -2.93 -6.96
C ASP A 30 11.40 -2.73 -7.06
N PHE A 31 10.63 -3.64 -6.50
CA PHE A 31 9.17 -3.56 -6.54
C PHE A 31 8.61 -2.41 -5.69
N TYR A 32 9.12 -2.22 -4.48
CA TYR A 32 8.62 -1.19 -3.57
C TYR A 32 9.10 0.22 -3.89
N LEU A 33 10.20 0.38 -4.59
CA LEU A 33 10.66 1.70 -5.04
C LEU A 33 9.57 2.49 -5.74
N TYR A 34 8.83 1.84 -6.60
CA TYR A 34 7.75 2.48 -7.34
C TYR A 34 6.70 3.08 -6.40
N GLY A 35 6.22 2.31 -5.45
CA GLY A 35 5.23 2.78 -4.47
C GLY A 35 5.75 3.92 -3.59
N SER A 36 6.99 3.81 -3.13
CA SER A 36 7.63 4.82 -2.29
C SER A 36 7.90 6.14 -3.01
N LEU A 37 8.08 6.10 -4.33
CA LEU A 37 8.36 7.26 -5.18
C LEU A 37 7.16 7.67 -6.06
N ALA A 38 5.96 7.20 -5.74
CA ALA A 38 4.75 7.39 -6.56
C ALA A 38 4.44 8.87 -6.86
N ILE A 39 4.67 9.77 -5.91
CA ILE A 39 4.45 11.21 -6.10
C ILE A 39 5.36 11.77 -7.20
N TYR A 40 6.64 11.41 -7.19
CA TYR A 40 7.62 11.84 -8.20
C TYR A 40 7.33 11.24 -9.57
N ILE A 41 6.93 9.97 -9.59
CA ILE A 41 6.51 9.27 -10.80
C ILE A 41 5.26 9.93 -11.41
N GLY A 42 4.28 10.25 -10.60
CA GLY A 42 3.08 10.97 -11.03
C GLY A 42 3.41 12.31 -11.66
N ALA A 43 4.26 13.10 -11.02
CA ALA A 43 4.69 14.41 -11.52
C ALA A 43 5.49 14.33 -12.84
N THR A 44 6.24 13.27 -13.08
CA THR A 44 7.08 13.09 -14.26
C THR A 44 6.33 12.46 -15.44
N PHE A 45 5.56 11.40 -15.21
CA PHE A 45 4.96 10.59 -16.27
C PHE A 45 3.49 10.94 -16.55
N PHE A 46 2.84 11.61 -15.62
CA PHE A 46 1.43 12.06 -15.73
C PHE A 46 1.32 13.57 -15.59
N SER A 47 2.32 14.32 -16.02
CA SER A 47 2.43 15.78 -15.84
C SER A 47 1.31 16.59 -16.49
N GLN A 48 0.64 16.06 -17.52
CA GLN A 48 -0.49 16.69 -18.20
C GLN A 48 -1.78 16.70 -17.39
N TYR A 49 -1.83 15.99 -16.28
CA TYR A 49 -3.01 15.90 -15.42
C TYR A 49 -2.86 16.73 -14.14
N PRO A 50 -3.97 17.15 -13.50
CA PRO A 50 -3.93 17.79 -12.18
C PRO A 50 -3.26 16.89 -11.13
N GLU A 51 -2.71 17.45 -10.05
CA GLU A 51 -1.95 16.74 -9.03
C GLU A 51 -2.68 15.52 -8.46
N THR A 52 -3.95 15.66 -8.10
CA THR A 52 -4.75 14.54 -7.57
C THR A 52 -4.87 13.42 -8.59
N THR A 53 -5.14 13.73 -9.84
CA THR A 53 -5.23 12.74 -10.93
C THR A 53 -3.89 12.06 -11.21
N ARG A 54 -2.80 12.83 -11.18
CA ARG A 54 -1.44 12.29 -11.33
C ARG A 54 -1.13 11.24 -10.26
N ASN A 55 -1.44 11.55 -9.00
CA ASN A 55 -1.20 10.64 -7.89
C ASN A 55 -2.06 9.37 -7.99
N ILE A 56 -3.31 9.52 -8.39
CA ILE A 56 -4.19 8.37 -8.63
C ILE A 56 -3.65 7.48 -9.74
N PHE A 57 -3.23 8.04 -10.87
CA PHE A 57 -2.68 7.26 -11.98
C PHE A 57 -1.36 6.56 -11.62
N ALA A 58 -0.52 7.20 -10.83
CA ALA A 58 0.69 6.57 -10.31
C ALA A 58 0.35 5.36 -9.41
N LEU A 59 -0.65 5.47 -8.55
CA LEU A 59 -1.12 4.36 -7.71
C LEU A 59 -1.81 3.26 -8.52
N LEU A 60 -2.55 3.60 -9.58
CA LEU A 60 -3.13 2.60 -10.49
C LEU A 60 -2.06 1.84 -11.26
N ALA A 61 -1.00 2.51 -11.70
CA ALA A 61 0.14 1.84 -12.31
C ALA A 61 0.87 0.91 -11.32
N PHE A 62 0.96 1.30 -10.05
CA PHE A 62 1.42 0.41 -9.00
C PHE A 62 0.52 -0.82 -8.84
N ALA A 63 -0.79 -0.63 -8.81
CA ALA A 63 -1.77 -1.72 -8.73
C ALA A 63 -1.72 -2.66 -9.93
N ALA A 64 -1.37 -2.19 -11.13
CA ALA A 64 -1.20 -3.04 -12.31
C ALA A 64 -0.15 -4.14 -12.08
N GLY A 65 0.91 -3.85 -11.32
CA GLY A 65 1.89 -4.86 -10.92
C GLY A 65 1.31 -5.98 -10.07
N PHE A 66 0.35 -5.69 -9.22
CA PHE A 66 -0.34 -6.71 -8.42
C PHE A 66 -1.31 -7.57 -9.25
N LEU A 67 -2.04 -6.95 -10.18
CA LEU A 67 -3.03 -7.65 -11.00
C LEU A 67 -2.44 -8.71 -11.90
N VAL A 68 -1.22 -8.51 -12.39
CA VAL A 68 -0.54 -9.44 -13.31
C VAL A 68 0.25 -10.54 -12.59
N ARG A 69 0.43 -10.47 -11.28
CA ARG A 69 1.20 -11.48 -10.51
C ARG A 69 0.71 -12.92 -10.72
N PRO A 70 -0.60 -13.23 -10.70
CA PRO A 70 -1.08 -14.60 -10.97
C PRO A 70 -0.70 -15.11 -12.36
N PHE A 71 -0.70 -14.27 -13.37
CA PHE A 71 -0.27 -14.64 -14.73
C PHE A 71 1.22 -14.96 -14.78
N GLY A 72 2.05 -14.17 -14.07
CA GLY A 72 3.46 -14.48 -13.87
C GLY A 72 3.67 -15.81 -13.15
N ALA A 73 2.86 -16.11 -12.16
CA ALA A 73 2.87 -17.40 -11.46
C ALA A 73 2.60 -18.58 -12.41
N LEU A 74 1.65 -18.45 -13.33
CA LEU A 74 1.36 -19.48 -14.33
C LEU A 74 2.52 -19.70 -15.29
N VAL A 75 3.09 -18.64 -15.84
CA VAL A 75 4.18 -18.71 -16.82
C VAL A 75 5.45 -19.27 -16.18
N PHE A 76 5.90 -18.67 -15.09
CA PHE A 76 7.17 -19.06 -14.46
C PHE A 76 7.06 -20.30 -13.60
N GLY A 77 5.87 -20.61 -13.07
CA GLY A 77 5.61 -21.88 -12.41
C GLY A 77 5.79 -23.06 -13.38
N ARG A 78 5.17 -22.94 -14.55
CA ARG A 78 5.34 -23.93 -15.63
C ARG A 78 6.80 -24.07 -16.05
N LEU A 79 7.49 -22.96 -16.25
CA LEU A 79 8.89 -22.97 -16.64
C LEU A 79 9.78 -23.62 -15.58
N GLY A 80 9.53 -23.34 -14.29
CA GLY A 80 10.26 -23.93 -13.17
C GLY A 80 10.08 -25.43 -13.03
N ASP A 81 8.90 -25.96 -13.35
CA ASP A 81 8.64 -27.40 -13.33
C ASP A 81 9.13 -28.13 -14.59
N LEU A 82 9.26 -27.45 -15.72
CA LEU A 82 9.76 -28.03 -16.98
C LEU A 82 11.28 -27.94 -17.11
N VAL A 83 11.88 -26.80 -16.86
CA VAL A 83 13.28 -26.50 -17.16
C VAL A 83 14.17 -26.56 -15.93
N GLY A 84 13.67 -26.13 -14.78
CA GLY A 84 14.40 -26.12 -13.52
C GLY A 84 14.18 -24.86 -12.70
N ARG A 85 14.41 -24.97 -11.39
CA ARG A 85 14.20 -23.89 -10.44
C ARG A 85 15.24 -22.78 -10.61
N LYS A 86 16.51 -23.16 -10.74
CA LYS A 86 17.64 -22.23 -10.91
C LYS A 86 17.49 -21.34 -12.14
N TYR A 87 17.19 -21.92 -13.28
CA TYR A 87 17.04 -21.19 -14.54
C TYR A 87 15.90 -20.19 -14.48
N THR A 88 14.74 -20.63 -14.01
CA THR A 88 13.55 -19.77 -13.88
C THR A 88 13.79 -18.65 -12.90
N PHE A 89 14.42 -18.93 -11.78
CA PHE A 89 14.81 -17.96 -10.77
C PHE A 89 15.77 -16.88 -11.32
N LEU A 90 16.67 -17.26 -12.21
CA LEU A 90 17.58 -16.34 -12.88
C LEU A 90 16.84 -15.44 -13.90
N VAL A 91 15.94 -16.00 -14.67
CA VAL A 91 15.16 -15.25 -15.67
C VAL A 91 14.26 -14.19 -15.00
N THR A 92 13.61 -14.54 -13.92
CA THR A 92 12.74 -13.60 -13.19
C THR A 92 13.51 -12.40 -12.64
N ILE A 93 14.70 -12.63 -12.08
CA ILE A 93 15.49 -11.53 -11.53
C ILE A 93 16.04 -10.61 -12.63
N LEU A 94 16.41 -11.16 -13.77
CA LEU A 94 16.84 -10.37 -14.93
C LEU A 94 15.73 -9.43 -15.42
N ILE A 95 14.51 -9.95 -15.54
CA ILE A 95 13.35 -9.15 -15.94
C ILE A 95 13.05 -8.05 -14.92
N MET A 96 13.04 -8.37 -13.63
CA MET A 96 12.77 -7.41 -12.58
C MET A 96 13.81 -6.28 -12.55
N GLY A 97 15.08 -6.62 -12.49
CA GLY A 97 16.16 -5.63 -12.40
C GLY A 97 16.27 -4.76 -13.65
N PHE A 98 16.13 -5.35 -14.84
CA PHE A 98 16.11 -4.59 -16.09
C PHE A 98 14.93 -3.62 -16.15
N SER A 99 13.73 -4.07 -15.83
CA SER A 99 12.53 -3.22 -15.84
C SER A 99 12.66 -2.04 -14.87
N THR A 100 13.19 -2.28 -13.68
CA THR A 100 13.41 -1.23 -12.68
C THR A 100 14.46 -0.22 -13.13
N PHE A 101 15.57 -0.69 -13.68
CA PHE A 101 16.61 0.18 -14.22
C PHE A 101 16.09 1.09 -15.35
N VAL A 102 15.31 0.54 -16.27
CA VAL A 102 14.72 1.29 -17.39
C VAL A 102 13.75 2.36 -16.91
N VAL A 103 13.01 2.14 -15.83
CA VAL A 103 12.16 3.20 -15.22
C VAL A 103 12.99 4.42 -14.83
N GLY A 104 14.18 4.20 -14.29
CA GLY A 104 15.11 5.29 -13.93
C GLY A 104 15.66 6.08 -15.13
N LEU A 105 15.67 5.48 -16.31
CA LEU A 105 16.13 6.11 -17.57
C LEU A 105 14.99 6.67 -18.43
N LEU A 106 13.74 6.27 -18.15
CA LEU A 106 12.61 6.61 -19.00
C LEU A 106 12.38 8.14 -19.03
N PRO A 107 12.34 8.78 -20.22
CA PRO A 107 11.99 10.18 -20.34
C PRO A 107 10.56 10.46 -19.85
N GLY A 108 10.35 11.66 -19.29
CA GLY A 108 9.04 12.08 -18.81
C GLY A 108 8.04 12.40 -19.94
N ALA A 109 6.77 12.58 -19.56
CA ALA A 109 5.69 12.94 -20.50
C ALA A 109 5.94 14.27 -21.22
N ALA A 110 6.68 15.20 -20.62
CA ALA A 110 7.07 16.46 -21.25
C ALA A 110 7.99 16.27 -22.48
N THR A 111 8.75 15.17 -22.53
CA THR A 111 9.69 14.85 -23.62
C THR A 111 9.11 13.95 -24.69
N ILE A 112 8.44 12.86 -24.31
CA ILE A 112 7.93 11.82 -25.24
C ILE A 112 6.40 11.69 -25.24
N GLY A 113 5.70 12.56 -24.54
CA GLY A 113 4.24 12.60 -24.52
C GLY A 113 3.61 11.35 -23.88
N ILE A 114 2.53 10.88 -24.48
CA ILE A 114 1.76 9.72 -23.98
C ILE A 114 2.53 8.40 -24.01
N ALA A 115 3.64 8.32 -24.74
CA ALA A 115 4.48 7.13 -24.74
C ALA A 115 5.11 6.87 -23.37
N ALA A 116 5.41 7.91 -22.59
CA ALA A 116 5.98 7.78 -21.26
C ALA A 116 5.10 6.98 -20.29
N PRO A 117 3.83 7.35 -20.03
CA PRO A 117 2.98 6.55 -19.14
C PRO A 117 2.69 5.15 -19.68
N ILE A 118 2.56 4.96 -20.99
CA ILE A 118 2.34 3.66 -21.59
C ILE A 118 3.54 2.73 -21.33
N ILE A 119 4.75 3.20 -21.60
CA ILE A 119 5.97 2.42 -21.36
C ILE A 119 6.14 2.14 -19.86
N LEU A 120 5.85 3.12 -19.00
CA LEU A 120 5.91 2.95 -17.55
C LEU A 120 4.98 1.83 -17.08
N ILE A 121 3.73 1.81 -17.54
CA ILE A 121 2.75 0.78 -17.18
C ILE A 121 3.21 -0.60 -17.68
N LEU A 122 3.74 -0.69 -18.91
CA LEU A 122 4.28 -1.94 -19.43
C LEU A 122 5.47 -2.45 -18.62
N LEU A 123 6.39 -1.56 -18.23
CA LEU A 123 7.52 -1.93 -17.36
C LEU A 123 7.02 -2.39 -15.99
N ARG A 124 6.00 -1.73 -15.44
CA ARG A 124 5.38 -2.12 -14.19
C ARG A 124 4.72 -3.48 -14.26
N MET A 125 4.05 -3.78 -15.36
CA MET A 125 3.48 -5.11 -15.63
C MET A 125 4.57 -6.17 -15.72
N LEU A 126 5.70 -5.89 -16.37
CA LEU A 126 6.84 -6.81 -16.42
C LEU A 126 7.42 -7.08 -15.02
N GLN A 127 7.54 -6.07 -14.18
CA GLN A 127 7.95 -6.24 -12.78
C GLN A 127 6.97 -7.15 -12.02
N GLY A 128 5.68 -6.95 -12.19
CA GLY A 128 4.64 -7.78 -11.57
C GLY A 128 4.67 -9.23 -12.05
N LEU A 129 4.87 -9.46 -13.34
CA LEU A 129 5.02 -10.81 -13.91
C LEU A 129 6.26 -11.52 -13.34
N ALA A 130 7.39 -10.85 -13.28
CA ALA A 130 8.62 -11.40 -12.71
C ALA A 130 8.45 -11.75 -11.23
N LEU A 131 7.85 -10.85 -10.46
CA LEU A 131 7.58 -11.09 -9.04
C LEU A 131 6.61 -12.27 -8.83
N GLY A 132 5.67 -12.46 -9.75
CA GLY A 132 4.76 -13.62 -9.75
C GLY A 132 5.48 -14.96 -9.86
N GLY A 133 6.62 -15.01 -10.52
CA GLY A 133 7.46 -16.21 -10.61
C GLY A 133 8.46 -16.35 -9.45
N GLU A 134 8.87 -15.27 -8.85
CA GLU A 134 10.00 -15.22 -7.93
C GLU A 134 9.75 -15.92 -6.60
N TYR A 135 8.65 -15.61 -5.94
CA TYR A 135 8.38 -16.18 -4.62
C TYR A 135 8.28 -17.70 -4.64
N GLY A 136 7.53 -18.23 -5.60
CA GLY A 136 7.40 -19.68 -5.76
C GLY A 136 8.74 -20.36 -6.03
N GLY A 137 9.59 -19.73 -6.85
CA GLY A 137 10.94 -20.20 -7.14
C GLY A 137 11.83 -20.21 -5.90
N ALA A 138 11.89 -19.10 -5.20
CA ALA A 138 12.71 -18.96 -4.00
C ALA A 138 12.27 -19.92 -2.89
N ALA A 139 10.98 -19.97 -2.59
CA ALA A 139 10.42 -20.84 -1.56
C ALA A 139 10.66 -22.32 -1.87
N THR A 140 10.39 -22.74 -3.10
CA THR A 140 10.60 -24.11 -3.55
C THR A 140 12.09 -24.48 -3.50
N TYR A 141 12.95 -23.62 -4.01
CA TYR A 141 14.39 -23.85 -4.03
C TYR A 141 14.97 -24.05 -2.62
N VAL A 142 14.64 -23.15 -1.70
CA VAL A 142 15.14 -23.24 -0.32
C VAL A 142 14.55 -24.44 0.43
N ALA A 143 13.26 -24.70 0.28
CA ALA A 143 12.61 -25.83 0.95
C ALA A 143 13.15 -27.18 0.47
N GLU A 144 13.44 -27.31 -0.81
CA GLU A 144 14.00 -28.54 -1.39
C GLU A 144 15.48 -28.77 -1.02
N HIS A 145 16.21 -27.72 -0.62
CA HIS A 145 17.57 -27.84 -0.05
C HIS A 145 17.57 -28.01 1.48
N ALA A 146 16.45 -27.72 2.16
CA ALA A 146 16.39 -27.77 3.60
C ALA A 146 16.39 -29.21 4.14
N PRO A 147 17.08 -29.47 5.27
CA PRO A 147 16.99 -30.77 5.92
C PRO A 147 15.57 -31.02 6.46
N HIS A 148 15.19 -32.30 6.53
CA HIS A 148 13.91 -32.70 7.09
C HIS A 148 13.74 -32.18 8.54
N GLY A 149 12.58 -31.62 8.84
CA GLY A 149 12.29 -31.05 10.16
C GLY A 149 12.79 -29.63 10.39
N LYS A 150 13.42 -29.00 9.40
CA LYS A 150 13.91 -27.61 9.46
C LYS A 150 13.41 -26.72 8.32
N ARG A 151 12.47 -27.18 7.52
CA ARG A 151 11.99 -26.40 6.37
C ARG A 151 11.34 -25.06 6.77
N GLY A 152 10.59 -25.04 7.85
CA GLY A 152 10.01 -23.80 8.37
C GLY A 152 11.05 -22.77 8.74
N TYR A 153 12.11 -23.19 9.43
CA TYR A 153 13.23 -22.30 9.77
C TYR A 153 13.94 -21.77 8.52
N PHE A 154 14.28 -22.62 7.57
CA PHE A 154 14.98 -22.21 6.35
C PHE A 154 14.17 -21.29 5.46
N THR A 155 12.92 -21.64 5.20
CA THR A 155 12.04 -20.84 4.33
C THR A 155 11.62 -19.52 4.97
N SER A 156 11.62 -19.43 6.30
CA SER A 156 11.28 -18.20 7.00
C SER A 156 12.29 -17.05 6.73
N TRP A 157 13.51 -17.35 6.38
CA TRP A 157 14.48 -16.34 5.96
C TRP A 157 14.05 -15.62 4.68
N ILE A 158 13.45 -16.34 3.73
CA ILE A 158 12.85 -15.71 2.54
C ILE A 158 11.69 -14.80 2.93
N GLN A 159 10.91 -15.16 3.92
CA GLN A 159 9.79 -14.35 4.38
C GLN A 159 10.21 -12.99 4.97
N THR A 160 11.43 -12.87 5.46
CA THR A 160 11.98 -11.59 5.92
C THR A 160 12.30 -10.64 4.75
N THR A 161 12.44 -11.14 3.55
CA THR A 161 12.98 -10.39 2.41
C THR A 161 12.09 -9.25 1.95
N ALA A 162 10.76 -9.42 2.03
CA ALA A 162 9.82 -8.36 1.65
C ALA A 162 9.96 -7.12 2.56
N THR A 163 10.02 -7.33 3.86
CA THR A 163 10.19 -6.24 4.83
C THR A 163 11.58 -5.61 4.74
N LEU A 164 12.62 -6.41 4.58
CA LEU A 164 13.98 -5.91 4.40
C LEU A 164 14.15 -5.16 3.07
N GLY A 165 13.47 -5.59 2.01
CA GLY A 165 13.46 -4.90 0.72
C GLY A 165 12.82 -3.52 0.82
N LEU A 166 11.69 -3.41 1.49
CA LEU A 166 11.06 -2.13 1.78
C LEU A 166 11.97 -1.23 2.62
N PHE A 167 12.56 -1.77 3.68
CA PHE A 167 13.51 -1.04 4.52
C PHE A 167 14.72 -0.53 3.72
N LEU A 168 15.31 -1.36 2.89
CA LEU A 168 16.42 -0.97 2.01
C LEU A 168 16.02 0.15 1.05
N SER A 169 14.83 0.08 0.45
CA SER A 169 14.33 1.13 -0.44
C SER A 169 14.20 2.48 0.27
N LEU A 170 13.65 2.49 1.48
CA LEU A 170 13.51 3.70 2.30
C LEU A 170 14.88 4.29 2.68
N VAL A 171 15.83 3.46 3.08
CA VAL A 171 17.20 3.89 3.42
C VAL A 171 17.88 4.54 2.21
N VAL A 172 17.81 3.92 1.05
CA VAL A 172 18.42 4.45 -0.19
C VAL A 172 17.78 5.78 -0.57
N ILE A 173 16.46 5.89 -0.54
CA ILE A 173 15.73 7.13 -0.82
C ILE A 173 16.17 8.24 0.14
N LEU A 174 16.20 7.98 1.44
CA LEU A 174 16.61 8.96 2.45
C LEU A 174 18.06 9.40 2.27
N LEU A 175 18.99 8.49 1.97
CA LEU A 175 20.39 8.82 1.69
C LEU A 175 20.54 9.72 0.46
N VAL A 176 19.85 9.43 -0.62
CA VAL A 176 19.88 10.25 -1.83
C VAL A 176 19.27 11.63 -1.57
N GLN A 177 18.16 11.70 -0.85
CA GLN A 177 17.57 12.98 -0.43
C GLN A 177 18.50 13.81 0.44
N PHE A 178 19.19 13.18 1.38
CA PHE A 178 20.16 13.85 2.24
C PHE A 178 21.35 14.40 1.46
N MET A 179 21.85 13.66 0.48
CA MET A 179 23.01 14.06 -0.34
C MET A 179 22.70 15.18 -1.34
N LEU A 180 21.51 15.14 -1.96
CA LEU A 180 21.14 16.06 -3.04
C LEU A 180 20.27 17.23 -2.58
N GLY A 181 19.57 17.10 -1.48
CA GLY A 181 18.52 18.02 -1.04
C GLY A 181 17.17 17.75 -1.70
N LYS A 182 16.11 18.31 -1.12
CA LYS A 182 14.72 18.03 -1.54
C LYS A 182 14.41 18.48 -2.96
N GLU A 183 14.92 19.62 -3.39
CA GLU A 183 14.64 20.19 -4.71
C GLU A 183 15.26 19.37 -5.83
N ALA A 184 16.56 19.08 -5.74
CA ALA A 184 17.26 18.26 -6.72
C ALA A 184 16.70 16.82 -6.77
N PHE A 185 16.32 16.27 -5.61
CA PHE A 185 15.67 14.95 -5.55
C PHE A 185 14.32 14.93 -6.28
N ALA A 186 13.49 15.95 -6.08
CA ALA A 186 12.19 16.05 -6.75
C ALA A 186 12.33 16.23 -8.26
N GLU A 187 13.35 16.95 -8.71
CA GLU A 187 13.58 17.23 -10.13
C GLU A 187 14.15 16.03 -10.88
N TRP A 188 15.21 15.40 -10.37
CA TRP A 188 15.89 14.30 -11.05
C TRP A 188 16.44 13.21 -10.12
N GLY A 189 16.74 13.53 -8.89
CA GLY A 189 17.44 12.63 -7.96
C GLY A 189 16.64 11.37 -7.60
N TRP A 190 15.32 11.39 -7.74
CA TRP A 190 14.45 10.22 -7.54
C TRP A 190 14.75 9.07 -8.52
N ARG A 191 15.45 9.35 -9.63
CA ARG A 191 15.88 8.34 -10.60
C ARG A 191 17.04 7.49 -10.09
N ILE A 192 17.87 8.04 -9.20
CA ILE A 192 19.05 7.35 -8.68
C ILE A 192 18.72 6.02 -7.98
N PRO A 193 17.72 5.93 -7.09
CA PRO A 193 17.32 4.64 -6.52
C PRO A 193 16.96 3.59 -7.56
N PHE A 194 16.31 3.96 -8.66
CA PHE A 194 16.00 3.05 -9.76
C PHE A 194 17.26 2.62 -10.53
N LEU A 195 18.20 3.55 -10.78
CA LEU A 195 19.44 3.27 -11.47
C LEU A 195 20.39 2.36 -10.66
N LEU A 196 20.35 2.44 -9.33
CA LEU A 196 21.10 1.54 -8.44
C LEU A 196 20.67 0.08 -8.57
N SER A 197 19.49 -0.20 -9.10
CA SER A 197 19.04 -1.56 -9.41
C SER A 197 19.99 -2.31 -10.35
N ALA A 198 20.72 -1.62 -11.20
CA ALA A 198 21.74 -2.25 -12.07
C ALA A 198 22.84 -2.93 -11.25
N ILE A 199 23.30 -2.29 -10.17
CA ILE A 199 24.33 -2.85 -9.26
C ILE A 199 23.73 -4.03 -8.49
N LEU A 200 22.54 -3.88 -7.93
CA LEU A 200 21.86 -4.94 -7.19
C LEU A 200 21.57 -6.13 -8.09
N LEU A 201 21.14 -5.90 -9.33
CA LEU A 201 20.94 -6.94 -10.33
C LEU A 201 22.23 -7.69 -10.62
N GLY A 202 23.34 -6.99 -10.86
CA GLY A 202 24.65 -7.60 -11.10
C GLY A 202 25.10 -8.52 -9.96
N VAL A 203 24.95 -8.06 -8.72
CA VAL A 203 25.27 -8.86 -7.52
C VAL A 203 24.38 -10.09 -7.42
N SER A 204 23.07 -9.93 -7.62
CA SER A 204 22.11 -11.04 -7.58
C SER A 204 22.39 -12.11 -8.65
N VAL A 205 22.65 -11.70 -9.88
CA VAL A 205 22.97 -12.61 -10.99
C VAL A 205 24.27 -13.37 -10.68
N TRP A 206 25.30 -12.68 -10.21
CA TRP A 206 26.56 -13.31 -9.83
C TRP A 206 26.38 -14.36 -8.74
N ILE A 207 25.58 -14.07 -7.71
CA ILE A 207 25.27 -15.03 -6.65
C ILE A 207 24.54 -16.25 -7.20
N ARG A 208 23.50 -16.04 -8.00
CA ARG A 208 22.63 -17.12 -8.51
C ARG A 208 23.31 -18.00 -9.54
N LEU A 209 24.25 -17.50 -10.33
CA LEU A 209 25.05 -18.30 -11.23
C LEU A 209 25.93 -19.32 -10.50
N LYS A 210 26.30 -19.05 -9.25
CA LYS A 210 27.09 -19.96 -8.40
C LYS A 210 26.25 -20.98 -7.64
N MET A 211 24.93 -20.89 -7.68
CA MET A 211 24.02 -21.82 -7.02
C MET A 211 23.79 -23.07 -7.88
N ASN A 212 23.64 -24.22 -7.23
CA ASN A 212 23.32 -25.47 -7.89
C ASN A 212 21.80 -25.64 -8.04
N GLU A 213 21.38 -26.51 -8.96
CA GLU A 213 19.97 -26.87 -9.10
C GLU A 213 19.45 -27.58 -7.84
N SER A 214 18.13 -27.51 -7.60
CA SER A 214 17.45 -28.17 -6.50
C SER A 214 17.72 -29.69 -6.51
N PRO A 215 18.14 -30.29 -5.38
CA PRO A 215 18.37 -31.73 -5.28
C PRO A 215 17.11 -32.55 -5.59
N ALA A 216 15.95 -32.10 -5.12
CA ALA A 216 14.69 -32.80 -5.37
C ALA A 216 14.30 -32.77 -6.85
N PHE A 217 14.50 -31.65 -7.51
CA PHE A 217 14.23 -31.53 -8.96
C PHE A 217 15.22 -32.36 -9.78
N ALA A 218 16.51 -32.31 -9.46
CA ALA A 218 17.54 -33.10 -10.16
C ALA A 218 17.25 -34.60 -10.07
N LYS A 219 16.92 -35.11 -8.87
CA LYS A 219 16.55 -36.51 -8.64
C LYS A 219 15.30 -36.91 -9.44
N MET A 220 14.25 -36.08 -9.38
CA MET A 220 13.02 -36.32 -10.14
C MET A 220 13.28 -36.41 -11.65
N LYS A 221 14.14 -35.53 -12.18
CA LYS A 221 14.49 -35.51 -13.60
C LYS A 221 15.32 -36.73 -14.00
N GLU A 222 16.27 -37.17 -13.17
CA GLU A 222 17.04 -38.39 -13.39
C GLU A 222 16.16 -39.64 -13.42
N GLU A 223 15.14 -39.70 -12.55
CA GLU A 223 14.17 -40.79 -12.48
C GLU A 223 13.10 -40.73 -13.57
N GLY A 224 13.08 -39.68 -14.41
CA GLY A 224 12.09 -39.51 -15.50
C GLY A 224 10.67 -39.23 -15.01
N LYS A 225 10.48 -38.82 -13.75
CA LYS A 225 9.16 -38.57 -13.12
C LYS A 225 8.65 -37.13 -13.30
N GLY A 226 9.33 -36.30 -14.07
CA GLY A 226 8.91 -34.91 -14.33
C GLY A 226 7.58 -34.80 -15.07
N SER A 227 6.79 -33.77 -14.77
CA SER A 227 5.56 -33.48 -15.51
C SER A 227 5.87 -32.93 -16.91
N LYS A 228 5.17 -33.42 -17.92
CA LYS A 228 5.24 -32.88 -19.28
C LYS A 228 4.29 -31.71 -19.52
N ALA A 229 3.27 -31.58 -18.67
CA ALA A 229 2.26 -30.53 -18.74
C ALA A 229 1.88 -30.06 -17.32
N PRO A 230 2.76 -29.29 -16.63
CA PRO A 230 2.56 -28.92 -15.25
C PRO A 230 1.25 -28.16 -14.98
N LEU A 231 0.83 -27.27 -15.85
CA LEU A 231 -0.42 -26.52 -15.71
C LEU A 231 -1.64 -27.42 -15.76
N THR A 232 -1.69 -28.33 -16.72
CA THR A 232 -2.79 -29.30 -16.87
C THR A 232 -2.83 -30.28 -15.70
N GLU A 233 -1.68 -30.75 -15.24
CA GLU A 233 -1.59 -31.65 -14.10
C GLU A 233 -1.97 -30.95 -12.79
N ALA A 234 -1.51 -29.70 -12.58
CA ALA A 234 -1.78 -28.95 -11.36
C ALA A 234 -3.25 -28.50 -11.23
N PHE A 235 -3.88 -28.08 -12.31
CA PHE A 235 -5.18 -27.43 -12.27
C PHE A 235 -6.27 -28.15 -13.07
N GLY A 236 -5.90 -28.97 -14.05
CA GLY A 236 -6.83 -29.77 -14.83
C GLY A 236 -7.26 -31.09 -14.16
N GLN A 237 -6.49 -31.57 -13.21
CA GLN A 237 -6.83 -32.74 -12.39
C GLN A 237 -7.44 -32.31 -11.05
N TRP A 238 -8.65 -32.75 -10.78
CA TRP A 238 -9.38 -32.34 -9.55
C TRP A 238 -8.62 -32.61 -8.25
N ARG A 239 -7.88 -33.69 -8.18
CA ARG A 239 -7.04 -34.01 -7.00
C ARG A 239 -6.08 -32.87 -6.66
N ASN A 240 -5.40 -32.32 -7.64
CA ASN A 240 -4.42 -31.22 -7.46
C ASN A 240 -5.10 -29.85 -7.38
N ALA A 241 -6.13 -29.62 -8.20
CA ALA A 241 -6.92 -28.39 -8.16
C ALA A 241 -7.58 -28.18 -6.79
N LYS A 242 -8.08 -29.25 -6.16
CA LYS A 242 -8.61 -29.21 -4.79
C LYS A 242 -7.56 -28.74 -3.78
N ILE A 243 -6.32 -29.22 -3.89
CA ILE A 243 -5.22 -28.78 -3.03
C ILE A 243 -4.92 -27.29 -3.25
N ALA A 244 -4.91 -26.83 -4.49
CA ALA A 244 -4.69 -25.42 -4.81
C ALA A 244 -5.79 -24.52 -4.23
N LEU A 245 -7.05 -24.91 -4.36
CA LEU A 245 -8.18 -24.18 -3.74
C LEU A 245 -8.09 -24.16 -2.22
N LEU A 246 -7.71 -25.27 -1.61
CA LEU A 246 -7.52 -25.36 -0.17
C LEU A 246 -6.34 -24.49 0.30
N ALA A 247 -5.25 -24.48 -0.43
CA ALA A 247 -4.11 -23.60 -0.17
C ALA A 247 -4.53 -22.12 -0.26
N LEU A 248 -5.31 -21.75 -1.29
CA LEU A 248 -5.80 -20.39 -1.47
C LEU A 248 -6.70 -19.94 -0.32
N PHE A 249 -7.83 -20.63 -0.13
CA PHE A 249 -8.86 -20.21 0.83
C PHE A 249 -8.60 -20.67 2.27
N GLY A 250 -7.86 -21.73 2.46
CA GLY A 250 -7.53 -22.27 3.78
C GLY A 250 -6.25 -21.70 4.40
N ALA A 251 -5.44 -20.97 3.66
CA ALA A 251 -4.18 -20.43 4.16
C ALA A 251 -3.85 -19.04 3.58
N VAL A 252 -3.74 -18.92 2.26
CA VAL A 252 -3.12 -17.73 1.62
C VAL A 252 -4.00 -16.49 1.67
N VAL A 253 -5.30 -16.59 1.45
CA VAL A 253 -6.21 -15.42 1.49
C VAL A 253 -6.15 -14.73 2.85
N GLY A 254 -6.24 -15.48 3.94
CA GLY A 254 -6.12 -14.94 5.30
C GLY A 254 -4.74 -14.37 5.56
N GLN A 255 -3.69 -15.08 5.15
CA GLN A 255 -2.32 -14.57 5.25
C GLN A 255 -2.16 -13.25 4.50
N ALA A 256 -2.68 -13.16 3.29
CA ALA A 256 -2.56 -11.96 2.46
C ALA A 256 -3.25 -10.74 3.09
N VAL A 257 -4.48 -10.89 3.56
CA VAL A 257 -5.21 -9.77 4.18
C VAL A 257 -4.57 -9.32 5.49
N VAL A 258 -3.99 -10.23 6.27
CA VAL A 258 -3.24 -9.85 7.49
C VAL A 258 -1.94 -9.14 7.13
N TRP A 259 -1.23 -9.61 6.12
CA TRP A 259 0.03 -9.01 5.67
C TRP A 259 -0.17 -7.57 5.18
N TYR A 260 -1.13 -7.33 4.30
CA TYR A 260 -1.41 -5.99 3.77
C TYR A 260 -2.04 -5.06 4.81
N SER A 261 -2.83 -5.58 5.72
CA SER A 261 -3.40 -4.78 6.83
C SER A 261 -2.32 -4.27 7.79
N GLY A 262 -1.37 -5.12 8.15
CA GLY A 262 -0.33 -4.79 9.13
C GLY A 262 0.78 -3.88 8.61
N GLN A 263 0.95 -3.79 7.31
CA GLN A 263 2.03 -3.01 6.68
C GLN A 263 1.49 -1.84 5.87
N PHE A 264 0.70 -2.09 4.83
CA PHE A 264 0.23 -1.03 3.93
C PHE A 264 -1.00 -0.30 4.45
N TYR A 265 -2.03 -1.02 4.86
CA TYR A 265 -3.26 -0.36 5.33
C TYR A 265 -3.02 0.46 6.60
N ALA A 266 -2.19 -0.03 7.51
CA ALA A 266 -1.80 0.73 8.70
C ALA A 266 -1.08 2.04 8.35
N LEU A 267 -0.19 2.02 7.37
CA LEU A 267 0.48 3.24 6.87
C LEU A 267 -0.53 4.22 6.24
N PHE A 268 -1.42 3.73 5.38
CA PHE A 268 -2.46 4.57 4.79
C PHE A 268 -3.41 5.13 5.84
N PHE A 269 -3.74 4.36 6.85
CA PHE A 269 -4.57 4.81 7.96
C PHE A 269 -3.89 5.95 8.73
N LEU A 270 -2.61 5.81 9.06
CA LEU A 270 -1.83 6.86 9.73
C LEU A 270 -1.76 8.15 8.90
N THR A 271 -1.47 8.06 7.62
CA THR A 271 -1.25 9.23 6.77
C THR A 271 -2.54 9.79 6.18
N GLY A 272 -3.41 8.94 5.66
CA GLY A 272 -4.63 9.33 4.96
C GLY A 272 -5.79 9.67 5.89
N VAL A 273 -5.98 8.91 6.96
CA VAL A 273 -7.09 9.09 7.90
C VAL A 273 -6.67 9.95 9.09
N LEU A 274 -5.58 9.61 9.76
CA LEU A 274 -5.12 10.31 10.97
C LEU A 274 -4.31 11.57 10.67
N LYS A 275 -3.90 11.77 9.43
CA LYS A 275 -3.12 12.92 8.98
C LYS A 275 -1.77 13.08 9.69
N VAL A 276 -1.19 11.99 10.13
CA VAL A 276 0.19 11.97 10.61
C VAL A 276 1.12 12.28 9.44
N ASP A 277 2.15 13.08 9.70
CA ASP A 277 3.14 13.42 8.67
C ASP A 277 3.73 12.16 8.01
N GLY A 278 3.78 12.17 6.68
CA GLY A 278 4.18 11.00 5.89
C GLY A 278 5.60 10.53 6.20
N GLN A 279 6.54 11.44 6.42
CA GLN A 279 7.92 11.08 6.77
C GLN A 279 7.97 10.42 8.15
N SER A 280 7.27 10.98 9.13
CA SER A 280 7.17 10.42 10.48
C SER A 280 6.50 9.05 10.47
N ALA A 281 5.40 8.88 9.73
CA ALA A 281 4.71 7.61 9.58
C ALA A 281 5.61 6.54 8.95
N ASN A 282 6.35 6.88 7.90
CA ASN A 282 7.29 5.97 7.26
C ASN A 282 8.42 5.52 8.20
N ILE A 283 8.94 6.43 9.03
CA ILE A 283 9.95 6.09 10.03
C ILE A 283 9.37 5.13 11.08
N MET A 284 8.17 5.40 11.57
CA MET A 284 7.50 4.54 12.56
C MET A 284 7.21 3.15 12.00
N VAL A 285 6.75 3.06 10.76
CA VAL A 285 6.54 1.78 10.08
C VAL A 285 7.87 1.05 9.88
N ALA A 286 8.92 1.74 9.44
CA ALA A 286 10.25 1.15 9.30
C ALA A 286 10.79 0.58 10.63
N CYS A 287 10.62 1.32 11.72
CA CYS A 287 10.99 0.84 13.07
C CYS A 287 10.20 -0.41 13.46
N SER A 288 8.90 -0.45 13.20
CA SER A 288 8.05 -1.61 13.50
C SER A 288 8.43 -2.84 12.68
N LEU A 289 8.76 -2.66 11.41
CA LEU A 289 9.25 -3.72 10.54
C LEU A 289 10.58 -4.28 11.03
N LEU A 290 11.49 -3.41 11.43
CA LEU A 290 12.80 -3.82 11.96
C LEU A 290 12.65 -4.63 13.26
N LEU A 291 11.80 -4.17 14.19
CA LEU A 291 11.50 -4.87 15.43
C LEU A 291 10.79 -6.21 15.19
N GLY A 292 9.89 -6.27 14.22
CA GLY A 292 9.09 -7.45 13.92
C GLY A 292 9.80 -8.49 13.04
N THR A 293 10.81 -8.12 12.27
CA THR A 293 11.43 -9.01 11.26
C THR A 293 11.98 -10.30 11.85
N GLY A 294 12.58 -10.25 13.03
CA GLY A 294 13.11 -11.45 13.70
C GLY A 294 12.04 -12.50 14.03
N PHE A 295 10.81 -12.10 14.21
CA PHE A 295 9.70 -13.01 14.50
C PHE A 295 9.29 -13.88 13.30
N PHE A 296 9.59 -13.49 12.06
CA PHE A 296 9.43 -14.38 10.90
C PHE A 296 10.22 -15.67 11.09
N VAL A 297 11.49 -15.54 11.47
CA VAL A 297 12.38 -16.67 11.70
C VAL A 297 11.96 -17.46 12.94
N PHE A 298 11.57 -16.77 14.00
CA PHE A 298 11.06 -17.40 15.22
C PHE A 298 9.83 -18.28 14.96
N PHE A 299 8.82 -17.76 14.29
CA PHE A 299 7.60 -18.52 13.99
C PHE A 299 7.83 -19.59 12.92
N GLY A 300 8.73 -19.37 11.97
CA GLY A 300 9.17 -20.40 11.05
C GLY A 300 9.83 -21.58 11.78
N TRP A 301 10.74 -21.30 12.69
CA TRP A 301 11.36 -22.30 13.55
C TRP A 301 10.33 -23.00 14.45
N LEU A 302 9.45 -22.24 15.10
CA LEU A 302 8.43 -22.80 15.97
C LEU A 302 7.48 -23.71 15.20
N SER A 303 7.19 -23.39 13.94
CA SER A 303 6.34 -24.22 13.07
C SER A 303 6.94 -25.61 12.78
N ASP A 304 8.27 -25.73 12.80
CA ASP A 304 8.93 -27.04 12.72
C ASP A 304 8.72 -27.90 13.96
N LYS A 305 8.41 -27.29 15.09
CA LYS A 305 8.17 -27.95 16.38
C LYS A 305 6.72 -28.32 16.60
N ILE A 306 5.81 -27.34 16.48
CA ILE A 306 4.38 -27.49 16.83
C ILE A 306 3.45 -27.62 15.63
N GLY A 307 3.95 -27.40 14.42
CA GLY A 307 3.18 -27.45 13.18
C GLY A 307 2.93 -26.08 12.54
N ARG A 308 2.63 -26.08 11.24
CA ARG A 308 2.35 -24.88 10.45
C ARG A 308 0.97 -24.32 10.77
N LYS A 309 0.00 -25.20 10.77
CA LYS A 309 -1.42 -24.88 10.96
C LYS A 309 -1.72 -24.14 12.26
N PRO A 310 -1.27 -24.58 13.46
CA PRO A 310 -1.60 -23.91 14.71
C PRO A 310 -1.14 -22.44 14.74
N ILE A 311 0.05 -22.15 14.22
CA ILE A 311 0.62 -20.81 14.24
C ILE A 311 -0.14 -19.88 13.28
N ILE A 312 -0.41 -20.33 12.07
CA ILE A 312 -1.16 -19.57 11.07
C ILE A 312 -2.57 -19.27 11.58
N MET A 313 -3.27 -20.27 12.11
CA MET A 313 -4.64 -20.11 12.62
C MET A 313 -4.68 -19.18 13.85
N ALA A 314 -3.69 -19.26 14.73
CA ALA A 314 -3.56 -18.36 15.87
C ALA A 314 -3.34 -16.90 15.43
N GLY A 315 -2.51 -16.66 14.43
CA GLY A 315 -2.29 -15.33 13.86
C GLY A 315 -3.55 -14.73 13.24
N LEU A 316 -4.31 -15.52 12.50
CA LEU A 316 -5.61 -15.11 11.94
C LEU A 316 -6.62 -14.76 13.03
N LEU A 317 -6.73 -15.60 14.05
CA LEU A 317 -7.65 -15.36 15.16
C LEU A 317 -7.31 -14.08 15.94
N LEU A 318 -6.04 -13.90 16.28
CA LEU A 318 -5.58 -12.70 16.97
C LEU A 318 -5.86 -11.43 16.15
N ALA A 319 -5.60 -11.47 14.85
CA ALA A 319 -5.90 -10.35 13.97
C ALA A 319 -7.40 -10.00 13.95
N MET A 320 -8.25 -11.00 13.81
CA MET A 320 -9.71 -10.80 13.82
C MET A 320 -10.21 -10.18 15.12
N LEU A 321 -9.72 -10.64 16.26
CA LEU A 321 -10.17 -10.19 17.58
C LEU A 321 -9.66 -8.80 17.95
N THR A 322 -8.51 -8.38 17.41
CA THR A 322 -7.79 -7.21 17.91
C THR A 322 -7.67 -6.07 16.92
N TYR A 323 -8.05 -6.21 15.66
CA TYR A 323 -7.90 -5.15 14.68
C TYR A 323 -8.65 -3.88 15.05
N PHE A 324 -9.92 -3.97 15.46
CA PHE A 324 -10.67 -2.79 15.90
C PHE A 324 -10.03 -2.08 17.09
N PRO A 325 -9.69 -2.77 18.20
CA PRO A 325 -8.99 -2.13 19.32
C PRO A 325 -7.64 -1.54 18.94
N LEU A 326 -6.86 -2.21 18.10
CA LEU A 326 -5.53 -1.75 17.70
C LEU A 326 -5.60 -0.50 16.82
N PHE A 327 -6.51 -0.44 15.86
CA PHE A 327 -6.69 0.74 15.02
C PHE A 327 -7.29 1.92 15.80
N LYS A 328 -8.14 1.67 16.79
CA LYS A 328 -8.57 2.71 17.75
C LYS A 328 -7.40 3.24 18.56
N ALA A 329 -6.52 2.37 19.02
CA ALA A 329 -5.29 2.77 19.71
C ALA A 329 -4.36 3.61 18.81
N LEU A 330 -4.26 3.27 17.52
CA LEU A 330 -3.53 4.09 16.53
C LEU A 330 -4.14 5.49 16.42
N THR A 331 -5.46 5.61 16.39
CA THR A 331 -6.15 6.90 16.29
C THR A 331 -5.82 7.79 17.49
N TRP A 332 -5.92 7.25 18.70
CA TRP A 332 -5.59 7.99 19.93
C TRP A 332 -4.10 8.34 20.05
N ALA A 333 -3.23 7.50 19.52
CA ALA A 333 -1.79 7.77 19.55
C ALA A 333 -1.33 8.71 18.43
N GLY A 334 -1.93 8.61 17.25
CA GLY A 334 -1.54 9.37 16.06
C GLY A 334 -2.16 10.77 16.00
N ASN A 335 -3.42 10.89 16.37
CA ASN A 335 -4.13 12.17 16.36
C ASN A 335 -5.16 12.22 17.51
N PRO A 336 -4.71 12.50 18.74
CA PRO A 336 -5.61 12.51 19.92
C PRO A 336 -6.76 13.52 19.79
N ALA A 337 -6.50 14.68 19.18
CA ALA A 337 -7.53 15.70 18.97
C ALA A 337 -8.62 15.21 18.01
N LEU A 338 -8.23 14.56 16.93
CA LEU A 338 -9.19 13.94 15.98
C LEU A 338 -9.99 12.82 16.68
N ALA A 339 -9.32 11.96 17.45
CA ALA A 339 -9.97 10.88 18.18
C ALA A 339 -11.05 11.41 19.12
N GLN A 340 -10.73 12.45 19.89
CA GLN A 340 -11.67 13.08 20.81
C GLN A 340 -12.84 13.74 20.07
N ALA A 341 -12.56 14.43 18.97
CA ALA A 341 -13.60 15.06 18.15
C ALA A 341 -14.56 14.01 17.54
N GLN A 342 -14.05 12.91 17.04
CA GLN A 342 -14.86 11.82 16.50
C GLN A 342 -15.74 11.14 17.54
N ASP A 343 -15.27 11.00 18.77
CA ASP A 343 -16.05 10.41 19.87
C ASP A 343 -17.13 11.37 20.39
N THR A 344 -16.92 12.66 20.22
CA THR A 344 -17.83 13.70 20.74
C THR A 344 -18.89 14.12 19.71
N ILE A 345 -18.49 14.26 18.44
CA ILE A 345 -19.33 14.81 17.36
C ILE A 345 -19.34 13.86 16.16
N ARG A 346 -20.55 13.42 15.81
CA ARG A 346 -20.84 12.70 14.59
C ARG A 346 -21.71 13.56 13.68
N ALA A 347 -21.32 13.72 12.44
CA ALA A 347 -22.09 14.50 11.49
C ALA A 347 -23.36 13.75 11.04
N THR A 348 -24.42 14.48 10.75
CA THR A 348 -25.64 13.91 10.17
C THR A 348 -25.89 14.54 8.80
N VAL A 349 -25.96 13.71 7.77
CA VAL A 349 -26.29 14.12 6.40
C VAL A 349 -27.76 13.77 6.14
N THR A 350 -28.59 14.78 5.94
CA THR A 350 -30.00 14.58 5.59
C THR A 350 -30.19 14.88 4.10
N ALA A 351 -30.68 13.91 3.35
CA ALA A 351 -30.79 14.01 1.90
C ALA A 351 -31.97 13.23 1.35
N ALA A 352 -32.34 13.51 0.10
CA ALA A 352 -33.28 12.69 -0.65
C ALA A 352 -32.64 11.32 -0.97
N PRO A 353 -33.40 10.20 -0.93
CA PRO A 353 -32.84 8.87 -1.15
C PRO A 353 -32.12 8.69 -2.49
N GLU A 354 -32.64 9.33 -3.54
CA GLU A 354 -32.08 9.27 -4.89
C GLU A 354 -30.76 10.02 -5.06
N ASP A 355 -30.42 10.94 -4.17
CA ASP A 355 -29.21 11.75 -4.22
C ASP A 355 -28.00 11.05 -3.59
N CYS A 356 -28.24 10.05 -2.74
CA CYS A 356 -27.21 9.30 -2.04
C CYS A 356 -26.91 8.01 -2.77
N LYS A 357 -25.80 7.97 -3.50
CA LYS A 357 -25.34 6.79 -4.24
C LYS A 357 -24.29 6.03 -3.45
N PHE A 358 -24.13 4.76 -3.77
CA PHE A 358 -23.04 3.98 -3.22
C PHE A 358 -21.69 4.52 -3.68
N GLN A 359 -20.88 5.00 -2.75
CA GLN A 359 -19.60 5.70 -3.05
C GLN A 359 -18.40 4.76 -3.13
N PHE A 360 -18.54 3.61 -3.75
CA PHE A 360 -17.41 2.74 -4.01
C PHE A 360 -16.53 3.34 -5.11
N ASN A 361 -15.41 3.93 -4.73
CA ASN A 361 -14.50 4.62 -5.63
C ASN A 361 -13.06 4.15 -5.44
N PRO A 362 -12.75 2.90 -5.82
CA PRO A 362 -11.43 2.31 -5.61
C PRO A 362 -10.32 2.98 -6.45
N THR A 363 -10.69 3.68 -7.51
CA THR A 363 -9.74 4.37 -8.39
C THR A 363 -9.55 5.85 -8.04
N GLY A 364 -10.38 6.41 -7.16
CA GLY A 364 -10.36 7.83 -6.82
C GLY A 364 -10.76 8.79 -7.95
N THR A 365 -11.24 8.26 -9.07
CA THR A 365 -11.59 9.06 -10.27
C THR A 365 -13.06 9.44 -10.38
N ALA A 366 -13.91 8.91 -9.50
CA ALA A 366 -15.33 9.22 -9.52
C ALA A 366 -15.58 10.71 -9.21
N LYS A 367 -16.41 11.32 -10.02
CA LYS A 367 -16.89 12.69 -9.80
C LYS A 367 -18.24 12.62 -9.09
N PHE A 368 -18.28 13.15 -7.90
CA PHE A 368 -19.51 13.28 -7.13
C PHE A 368 -20.21 14.57 -7.50
N THR A 369 -21.44 14.47 -7.96
CA THR A 369 -22.22 15.60 -8.48
C THR A 369 -23.49 15.86 -7.69
N THR A 370 -24.05 14.86 -7.02
CA THR A 370 -25.24 15.03 -6.19
C THR A 370 -24.87 15.67 -4.85
N SER A 371 -25.80 16.40 -4.27
CA SER A 371 -25.58 17.11 -3.00
C SER A 371 -25.21 16.17 -1.84
N CYS A 372 -25.80 14.99 -1.78
CA CYS A 372 -25.46 13.97 -0.77
C CYS A 372 -24.05 13.42 -0.97
N ASP A 373 -23.71 13.03 -2.21
CA ASP A 373 -22.41 12.46 -2.51
C ASP A 373 -21.26 13.44 -2.29
N ILE A 374 -21.47 14.72 -2.61
CA ILE A 374 -20.51 15.79 -2.34
C ILE A 374 -20.28 15.93 -0.84
N ALA A 375 -21.36 15.99 -0.06
CA ALA A 375 -21.29 16.13 1.39
C ALA A 375 -20.57 14.94 2.05
N THR A 376 -20.96 13.72 1.70
CA THR A 376 -20.40 12.50 2.29
C THR A 376 -18.94 12.29 1.89
N SER A 377 -18.58 12.57 0.64
CA SER A 377 -17.18 12.49 0.20
C SER A 377 -16.30 13.53 0.90
N PHE A 378 -16.82 14.72 1.15
CA PHE A 378 -16.11 15.75 1.90
C PHE A 378 -15.83 15.30 3.35
N LEU A 379 -16.85 14.81 4.04
CA LEU A 379 -16.72 14.31 5.41
C LEU A 379 -15.72 13.15 5.50
N THR A 380 -15.79 12.23 4.56
CA THR A 380 -14.84 11.09 4.49
C THR A 380 -13.39 11.55 4.33
N ARG A 381 -13.13 12.46 3.40
CA ARG A 381 -11.77 12.99 3.18
C ARG A 381 -11.19 13.71 4.42
N ASN A 382 -12.06 14.23 5.25
CA ASN A 382 -11.68 14.88 6.51
C ASN A 382 -11.77 13.94 7.72
N SER A 383 -11.94 12.64 7.51
CA SER A 383 -12.02 11.61 8.58
C SER A 383 -13.13 11.90 9.60
N VAL A 384 -14.23 12.47 9.14
CA VAL A 384 -15.40 12.80 9.97
C VAL A 384 -16.42 11.67 9.86
N PRO A 385 -16.76 10.98 10.96
CA PRO A 385 -17.82 9.98 10.95
C PRO A 385 -19.18 10.65 10.76
N TYR A 386 -20.04 10.03 9.96
CA TYR A 386 -21.36 10.57 9.66
C TYR A 386 -22.42 9.49 9.54
N ASP A 387 -23.66 9.88 9.74
CA ASP A 387 -24.85 9.08 9.46
C ASP A 387 -25.65 9.75 8.35
N VAL A 388 -26.25 8.95 7.47
CA VAL A 388 -27.11 9.43 6.40
C VAL A 388 -28.56 9.17 6.76
N VAL A 389 -29.36 10.23 6.77
CA VAL A 389 -30.82 10.18 6.97
C VAL A 389 -31.52 10.55 5.66
N THR A 390 -32.23 9.58 5.10
CA THR A 390 -32.89 9.72 3.78
C THR A 390 -34.35 10.13 3.93
N THR A 391 -34.58 11.33 4.44
CA THR A 391 -35.95 11.88 4.65
C THR A 391 -36.24 13.12 3.81
N GLY A 392 -35.28 13.53 2.97
CA GLY A 392 -35.46 14.72 2.12
C GLY A 392 -36.44 14.50 0.97
N ALA A 393 -37.14 15.56 0.58
CA ALA A 393 -37.95 15.55 -0.63
C ALA A 393 -37.05 15.64 -1.88
N ALA A 394 -37.46 14.98 -2.97
CA ALA A 394 -36.74 15.03 -4.23
C ALA A 394 -36.47 16.46 -4.68
N GLY A 395 -35.22 16.73 -5.12
CA GLY A 395 -34.78 18.06 -5.56
C GLY A 395 -34.37 19.03 -4.44
N THR A 396 -34.45 18.61 -3.17
CA THR A 396 -33.92 19.39 -2.04
C THR A 396 -32.44 19.07 -1.83
N PRO A 397 -31.55 20.09 -1.80
CA PRO A 397 -30.13 19.84 -1.51
C PRO A 397 -29.91 19.17 -0.14
N ALA A 398 -28.97 18.27 -0.07
CA ALA A 398 -28.58 17.64 1.19
C ALA A 398 -28.08 18.68 2.20
N THR A 399 -28.32 18.42 3.47
CA THR A 399 -27.81 19.23 4.57
C THR A 399 -26.90 18.42 5.46
N VAL A 400 -25.84 19.06 5.96
CA VAL A 400 -24.88 18.48 6.91
C VAL A 400 -25.05 19.17 8.25
N LYS A 401 -25.42 18.41 9.28
CA LYS A 401 -25.50 18.92 10.65
C LYS A 401 -24.22 18.52 11.42
N ILE A 402 -23.52 19.51 11.96
CA ILE A 402 -22.33 19.36 12.78
C ILE A 402 -22.53 20.18 14.06
N GLY A 403 -22.68 19.51 15.19
CA GLY A 403 -23.09 20.18 16.42
C GLY A 403 -24.43 20.87 16.23
N ASP A 404 -24.47 22.16 16.51
CA ASP A 404 -25.68 22.99 16.36
C ASP A 404 -25.82 23.64 14.98
N LYS A 405 -24.80 23.53 14.12
CA LYS A 405 -24.83 24.11 12.77
C LYS A 405 -25.35 23.13 11.74
N THR A 406 -26.25 23.65 10.87
CA THR A 406 -26.72 22.94 9.67
C THR A 406 -26.24 23.70 8.43
N ILE A 407 -25.55 23.00 7.54
CA ILE A 407 -24.93 23.56 6.33
C ILE A 407 -25.55 22.89 5.13
N SER A 408 -25.97 23.68 4.13
CA SER A 408 -26.51 23.15 2.88
C SER A 408 -25.40 22.74 1.92
N SER A 409 -25.47 21.52 1.41
CA SER A 409 -24.68 21.09 0.27
C SER A 409 -25.31 21.61 -1.04
N TYR A 410 -24.75 21.24 -2.15
CA TYR A 410 -25.18 21.70 -3.46
C TYR A 410 -25.16 20.56 -4.49
N ASP A 411 -25.95 20.67 -5.55
CA ASP A 411 -25.88 19.79 -6.70
C ASP A 411 -25.02 20.44 -7.78
N ALA A 412 -23.95 19.81 -8.19
CA ALA A 412 -22.97 20.36 -9.12
C ALA A 412 -23.49 20.45 -10.56
N VAL A 413 -24.45 19.61 -10.93
CA VAL A 413 -25.05 19.61 -12.27
C VAL A 413 -26.18 20.68 -12.35
N ALA A 414 -27.06 20.70 -11.35
CA ALA A 414 -28.16 21.68 -11.28
C ALA A 414 -27.66 23.13 -11.12
N SER A 415 -26.45 23.29 -10.56
CA SER A 415 -25.86 24.61 -10.27
C SER A 415 -24.56 24.84 -11.06
N ALA A 416 -24.44 24.35 -12.28
CA ALA A 416 -23.19 24.31 -13.06
C ALA A 416 -22.48 25.68 -13.13
N ASP A 417 -23.20 26.77 -13.32
CA ASP A 417 -22.65 28.13 -13.44
C ASP A 417 -22.09 28.68 -12.11
N GLN A 418 -22.55 28.15 -10.97
CA GLN A 418 -22.18 28.60 -9.63
C GLN A 418 -21.44 27.52 -8.81
N SER A 419 -21.18 26.36 -9.40
CA SER A 419 -20.68 25.18 -8.67
C SER A 419 -19.39 25.45 -7.92
N LYS A 420 -18.44 26.22 -8.47
CA LYS A 420 -17.19 26.57 -7.81
C LYS A 420 -17.39 27.47 -6.58
N ALA A 421 -18.30 28.44 -6.66
CA ALA A 421 -18.58 29.33 -5.55
C ALA A 421 -19.34 28.60 -4.43
N LEU A 422 -20.29 27.73 -4.80
CA LEU A 422 -21.02 26.88 -3.86
C LEU A 422 -20.12 25.86 -3.18
N ASP A 423 -19.18 25.26 -3.92
CA ASP A 423 -18.18 24.35 -3.36
C ASP A 423 -17.30 25.06 -2.33
N ALA A 424 -16.78 26.22 -2.68
CA ALA A 424 -15.94 27.01 -1.77
C ALA A 424 -16.71 27.44 -0.50
N ALA A 425 -17.96 27.85 -0.63
CA ALA A 425 -18.81 28.22 0.49
C ALA A 425 -19.12 27.01 1.38
N PHE A 426 -19.53 25.89 0.78
CA PHE A 426 -19.80 24.63 1.49
C PHE A 426 -18.58 24.14 2.27
N GLN A 427 -17.42 24.07 1.62
CA GLN A 427 -16.18 23.64 2.27
C GLN A 427 -15.79 24.56 3.41
N LYS A 428 -15.87 25.88 3.23
CA LYS A 428 -15.55 26.87 4.25
C LYS A 428 -16.45 26.73 5.47
N GLU A 429 -17.76 26.74 5.26
CA GLU A 429 -18.73 26.65 6.37
C GLU A 429 -18.62 25.33 7.13
N THR A 430 -18.44 24.23 6.39
CA THR A 430 -18.29 22.91 6.99
C THR A 430 -17.00 22.82 7.82
N ASN A 431 -15.87 23.31 7.28
CA ASN A 431 -14.60 23.32 8.00
C ASN A 431 -14.64 24.19 9.26
N LEU A 432 -15.30 25.35 9.20
CA LEU A 432 -15.49 26.21 10.38
C LEU A 432 -16.34 25.52 11.45
N ALA A 433 -17.39 24.81 11.05
CA ALA A 433 -18.22 24.05 11.98
C ALA A 433 -17.43 22.88 12.61
N LEU A 434 -16.64 22.19 11.83
CA LEU A 434 -15.76 21.11 12.32
C LEU A 434 -14.71 21.64 13.30
N GLN A 435 -14.04 22.74 12.96
CA GLN A 435 -13.04 23.38 13.82
C GLN A 435 -13.65 23.85 15.14
N ALA A 436 -14.84 24.44 15.10
CA ALA A 436 -15.57 24.86 16.32
C ALA A 436 -15.97 23.68 17.21
N ASN A 437 -16.06 22.46 16.67
CA ASN A 437 -16.38 21.23 17.39
C ASN A 437 -15.13 20.37 17.70
N GLY A 438 -13.93 20.96 17.65
CA GLY A 438 -12.71 20.34 18.13
C GLY A 438 -11.93 19.51 17.09
N TYR A 439 -12.36 19.46 15.84
CA TYR A 439 -11.55 18.84 14.79
C TYR A 439 -10.25 19.62 14.57
N PRO A 440 -9.10 18.95 14.46
CA PRO A 440 -7.80 19.59 14.37
C PRO A 440 -7.54 20.14 12.97
N LEU A 441 -8.32 21.14 12.59
CA LEU A 441 -8.22 21.87 11.33
C LEU A 441 -7.39 23.13 11.54
N VAL A 442 -6.39 23.33 10.69
CA VAL A 442 -5.59 24.56 10.63
C VAL A 442 -5.72 25.17 9.24
N ARG A 443 -5.63 26.50 9.20
CA ARG A 443 -5.52 27.21 7.92
C ARG A 443 -4.04 27.46 7.62
N ALA A 444 -3.62 27.13 6.40
CA ALA A 444 -2.30 27.48 5.92
C ALA A 444 -2.17 28.99 5.72
N ALA A 445 -0.95 29.49 5.71
CA ALA A 445 -0.70 30.87 5.30
C ALA A 445 -1.11 31.06 3.82
N ALA A 446 -1.79 32.15 3.52
CA ALA A 446 -2.12 32.54 2.16
C ALA A 446 -1.30 33.76 1.73
N LYS A 447 -0.82 33.72 0.48
CA LYS A 447 -0.21 34.89 -0.17
C LYS A 447 -1.28 35.57 -1.00
N VAL A 448 -1.57 36.83 -0.68
CA VAL A 448 -2.64 37.60 -1.31
C VAL A 448 -2.05 38.81 -2.00
N PRO A 449 -2.20 38.96 -3.35
CA PRO A 449 -1.78 40.14 -4.05
C PRO A 449 -2.62 41.36 -3.65
N ASP A 450 -2.03 42.55 -3.67
CA ASP A 450 -2.70 43.77 -3.24
C ASP A 450 -4.01 44.03 -4.00
N SER A 451 -4.02 43.75 -5.28
CA SER A 451 -5.23 43.89 -6.13
C SER A 451 -6.42 43.02 -5.72
N LYS A 452 -6.18 41.98 -4.93
CA LYS A 452 -7.22 41.05 -4.45
C LYS A 452 -7.45 41.13 -2.94
N LEU A 453 -6.69 41.99 -2.23
CA LEU A 453 -6.71 42.02 -0.76
C LEU A 453 -8.06 42.43 -0.19
N ASP A 454 -8.67 43.49 -0.73
CA ASP A 454 -9.96 43.97 -0.22
C ASP A 454 -11.08 42.92 -0.45
N ALA A 455 -11.10 42.29 -1.61
CA ALA A 455 -12.04 41.23 -1.90
C ALA A 455 -11.83 39.98 -1.02
N PHE A 456 -10.55 39.67 -0.73
CA PHE A 456 -10.19 38.57 0.15
C PHE A 456 -10.64 38.82 1.59
N VAL A 457 -10.39 40.02 2.12
CA VAL A 457 -10.81 40.43 3.46
C VAL A 457 -12.34 40.41 3.57
N ALA A 458 -13.06 40.96 2.59
CA ALA A 458 -14.50 40.92 2.57
C ALA A 458 -15.09 39.51 2.49
N ALA A 459 -14.44 38.61 1.80
CA ALA A 459 -14.86 37.22 1.69
C ALA A 459 -14.55 36.35 2.93
N ASN A 460 -13.72 36.84 3.85
CA ASN A 460 -13.26 36.12 5.04
C ASN A 460 -13.42 36.93 6.33
N PRO A 461 -14.67 37.37 6.66
CA PRO A 461 -14.90 38.23 7.84
C PRO A 461 -14.53 37.56 9.16
N GLU A 462 -14.56 36.22 9.20
CA GLU A 462 -14.19 35.42 10.37
C GLU A 462 -12.71 35.55 10.76
N LEU A 463 -11.86 36.05 9.87
CA LEU A 463 -10.44 36.26 10.13
C LEU A 463 -10.17 37.57 10.89
N GLY A 464 -11.17 38.48 10.94
CA GLY A 464 -11.01 39.77 11.58
C GLY A 464 -9.91 40.65 10.96
N LEU A 465 -9.69 40.54 9.66
CA LEU A 465 -8.60 41.21 8.94
C LEU A 465 -9.00 42.66 8.58
N ASP A 466 -8.02 43.56 8.65
CA ASP A 466 -8.11 44.93 8.14
C ASP A 466 -7.13 45.12 6.98
N ALA A 467 -7.66 45.34 5.78
CA ALA A 467 -6.84 45.51 4.58
C ALA A 467 -5.87 46.72 4.67
N ALA A 468 -6.27 47.80 5.32
CA ALA A 468 -5.40 48.96 5.52
C ALA A 468 -4.24 48.64 6.47
N ALA A 469 -4.50 47.94 7.56
CA ALA A 469 -3.49 47.51 8.51
C ALA A 469 -2.51 46.50 7.88
N ILE A 470 -3.02 45.59 7.04
CA ILE A 470 -2.20 44.61 6.31
C ILE A 470 -1.27 45.34 5.32
N ARG A 471 -1.77 46.31 4.56
CA ARG A 471 -0.94 47.11 3.65
C ARG A 471 0.15 47.88 4.38
N ALA A 472 -0.15 48.42 5.55
CA ALA A 472 0.83 49.11 6.40
C ALA A 472 1.91 48.16 6.93
N GLY A 473 1.59 46.89 7.10
CA GLY A 473 2.51 45.83 7.56
C GLY A 473 2.91 44.86 6.46
N GLU A 474 3.16 45.33 5.25
CA GLU A 474 3.58 44.51 4.12
C GLU A 474 4.64 43.49 4.50
N LYS A 475 4.41 42.23 4.15
CA LYS A 475 5.26 41.10 4.54
C LYS A 475 6.21 40.65 3.45
N ALA A 476 5.76 40.65 2.20
CA ALA A 476 6.54 40.20 1.06
C ALA A 476 6.07 40.85 -0.26
N THR A 477 7.02 41.02 -1.16
CA THR A 477 6.76 41.29 -2.57
C THR A 477 7.27 40.13 -3.40
N MET A 478 6.63 39.85 -4.51
CA MET A 478 6.96 38.71 -5.35
C MET A 478 6.77 39.09 -6.83
N PRO A 479 7.67 38.63 -7.74
CA PRO A 479 7.49 38.84 -9.18
C PRO A 479 6.14 38.25 -9.66
N ALA A 480 5.52 38.90 -10.65
CA ALA A 480 4.22 38.45 -11.20
C ALA A 480 4.30 37.01 -11.75
N ALA A 481 5.43 36.59 -12.30
CA ALA A 481 5.63 35.23 -12.78
C ALA A 481 5.51 34.19 -11.66
N ASP A 482 6.00 34.50 -10.46
CA ASP A 482 5.87 33.60 -9.30
C ASP A 482 4.43 33.54 -8.80
N LEU A 483 3.67 34.61 -8.92
CA LEU A 483 2.25 34.65 -8.59
C LEU A 483 1.41 33.77 -9.54
N VAL A 484 1.78 33.71 -10.82
CA VAL A 484 1.14 32.82 -11.81
C VAL A 484 1.50 31.37 -11.52
N SER A 485 2.76 31.06 -11.25
CA SER A 485 3.20 29.69 -10.92
C SER A 485 2.56 29.17 -9.64
N GLY A 486 2.36 30.05 -8.65
CA GLY A 486 1.62 29.76 -7.42
C GLY A 486 0.09 29.72 -7.57
N LYS A 487 -0.44 29.96 -8.77
CA LYS A 487 -1.89 30.02 -9.06
C LYS A 487 -2.65 31.11 -8.30
N LEU A 488 -1.97 32.17 -7.90
CA LEU A 488 -2.58 33.33 -7.25
C LEU A 488 -3.12 34.33 -8.28
N LEU A 489 -2.51 34.39 -9.45
CA LEU A 489 -2.94 35.15 -10.61
C LEU A 489 -3.04 34.25 -11.84
N THR A 490 -3.93 34.62 -12.78
CA THR A 490 -3.89 34.07 -14.13
C THR A 490 -2.77 34.74 -14.95
N ALA A 491 -2.36 34.10 -16.04
CA ALA A 491 -1.39 34.69 -16.94
C ALA A 491 -1.83 36.04 -17.54
N GLU A 492 -3.14 36.22 -17.74
CA GLU A 492 -3.74 37.47 -18.22
C GLU A 492 -3.66 38.59 -17.16
N GLU A 493 -4.00 38.25 -15.91
CA GLU A 493 -3.90 39.19 -14.78
C GLU A 493 -2.46 39.62 -14.50
N ALA A 494 -1.48 38.77 -14.77
CA ALA A 494 -0.07 39.05 -14.57
C ALA A 494 0.56 39.80 -15.75
N ALA A 495 -0.11 39.90 -16.90
CA ALA A 495 0.41 40.54 -18.08
C ALA A 495 0.68 42.05 -17.84
N GLY A 496 1.93 42.46 -18.06
CA GLY A 496 2.36 43.85 -17.85
C GLY A 496 2.71 44.24 -16.42
N VAL A 497 2.62 43.30 -15.46
CA VAL A 497 3.04 43.52 -14.08
C VAL A 497 4.39 42.83 -13.85
N THR A 498 5.40 43.59 -13.44
CA THR A 498 6.76 43.07 -13.16
C THR A 498 6.90 42.67 -11.70
N ASP A 499 6.44 43.51 -10.77
CA ASP A 499 6.45 43.27 -9.34
C ASP A 499 5.10 43.69 -8.75
N MET A 500 4.62 42.93 -7.81
CA MET A 500 3.36 43.17 -7.12
C MET A 500 3.54 42.94 -5.62
N PRO A 501 3.03 43.84 -4.76
CA PRO A 501 3.02 43.57 -3.32
C PRO A 501 2.18 42.34 -3.04
N VAL A 502 2.71 41.44 -2.21
CA VAL A 502 2.06 40.21 -1.78
C VAL A 502 2.08 40.16 -0.27
N TYR A 503 0.90 40.07 0.31
CA TYR A 503 0.75 40.00 1.76
C TYR A 503 0.62 38.54 2.18
N THR A 504 1.41 38.13 3.18
CA THR A 504 1.29 36.82 3.80
C THR A 504 0.35 36.92 4.99
N ILE A 505 -0.80 36.24 4.89
CA ILE A 505 -1.84 36.23 5.90
C ILE A 505 -1.85 34.87 6.55
N ASP A 506 -1.39 34.78 7.79
CA ASP A 506 -1.38 33.55 8.56
C ASP A 506 -2.79 33.08 8.85
N LYS A 507 -3.01 31.80 8.78
CA LYS A 507 -4.30 31.14 9.02
C LYS A 507 -5.41 31.54 8.04
N ALA A 508 -5.07 32.00 6.85
CA ALA A 508 -6.03 32.51 5.85
C ALA A 508 -6.20 31.59 4.63
N GLY A 509 -5.29 30.64 4.41
CA GLY A 509 -5.34 29.70 3.30
C GLY A 509 -6.39 28.58 3.48
N PRO A 510 -6.33 27.55 2.66
CA PRO A 510 -7.26 26.43 2.76
C PRO A 510 -7.14 25.71 4.11
N PHE A 511 -8.25 25.16 4.58
CA PHE A 511 -8.27 24.33 5.76
C PHE A 511 -7.59 22.98 5.48
N THR A 512 -6.78 22.54 6.43
CA THR A 512 -6.09 21.26 6.36
C THR A 512 -6.27 20.53 7.69
N MET A 513 -6.71 19.29 7.64
CA MET A 513 -6.69 18.40 8.81
C MET A 513 -5.24 18.03 9.09
N VAL A 514 -4.81 18.15 10.33
CA VAL A 514 -3.44 17.86 10.73
C VAL A 514 -3.41 17.05 12.03
N ALA A 515 -2.37 16.22 12.15
CA ALA A 515 -1.96 15.70 13.45
C ALA A 515 -0.90 16.66 14.02
N ASP A 516 -1.10 17.14 15.24
CA ASP A 516 -0.09 17.97 15.91
C ASP A 516 1.15 17.12 16.23
N PRO A 517 2.32 17.42 15.63
CA PRO A 517 3.53 16.62 15.85
C PRO A 517 3.93 16.49 17.32
N ALA A 518 3.61 17.52 18.15
CA ALA A 518 3.92 17.51 19.57
C ALA A 518 3.08 16.48 20.36
N ASN A 519 1.91 16.12 19.85
CA ASN A 519 0.96 15.20 20.48
C ASN A 519 0.98 13.79 19.89
N VAL A 520 1.75 13.55 18.83
CA VAL A 520 1.93 12.21 18.24
C VAL A 520 2.75 11.35 19.20
N LYS A 521 2.16 10.23 19.62
CA LYS A 521 2.79 9.30 20.57
C LYS A 521 3.57 8.22 19.84
N TRP A 522 4.80 8.53 19.45
CA TRP A 522 5.67 7.65 18.64
C TRP A 522 5.81 6.24 19.20
N ILE A 523 6.13 6.11 20.47
CA ILE A 523 6.34 4.80 21.11
C ILE A 523 5.08 3.96 21.06
N SER A 524 3.92 4.56 21.33
CA SER A 524 2.64 3.86 21.29
C SER A 524 2.28 3.40 19.87
N ILE A 525 2.52 4.25 18.87
CA ILE A 525 2.29 3.90 17.46
C ILE A 525 3.21 2.76 17.04
N ILE A 526 4.51 2.86 17.32
CA ILE A 526 5.48 1.82 16.99
C ILE A 526 5.11 0.51 17.69
N ALA A 527 4.67 0.55 18.93
CA ALA A 527 4.23 -0.65 19.67
C ALA A 527 3.02 -1.31 19.00
N VAL A 528 1.99 -0.55 18.65
CA VAL A 528 0.80 -1.09 17.96
C VAL A 528 1.16 -1.63 16.58
N LEU A 529 1.95 -0.89 15.80
CA LEU A 529 2.42 -1.36 14.49
C LEU A 529 3.24 -2.65 14.61
N THR A 530 4.08 -2.76 15.64
CA THR A 530 4.88 -3.96 15.90
C THR A 530 3.99 -5.16 16.23
N VAL A 531 2.91 -4.98 16.99
CA VAL A 531 1.93 -6.04 17.25
C VAL A 531 1.27 -6.50 15.95
N LEU A 532 0.88 -5.55 15.08
CA LEU A 532 0.33 -5.89 13.76
C LEU A 532 1.33 -6.66 12.91
N VAL A 533 2.60 -6.27 12.93
CA VAL A 533 3.68 -6.99 12.22
C VAL A 533 3.89 -8.40 12.80
N ILE A 534 3.79 -8.57 14.12
CA ILE A 534 3.88 -9.90 14.74
C ILE A 534 2.78 -10.82 14.20
N TYR A 535 1.55 -10.35 14.03
CA TYR A 535 0.50 -11.14 13.40
C TYR A 535 0.86 -11.52 11.96
N VAL A 536 1.44 -10.60 11.21
CA VAL A 536 1.98 -10.90 9.87
C VAL A 536 3.01 -12.02 9.93
N THR A 537 3.92 -11.98 10.89
CA THR A 537 4.97 -13.01 11.03
C THR A 537 4.40 -14.37 11.40
N MET A 538 3.32 -14.42 12.17
CA MET A 538 2.63 -15.67 12.51
C MET A 538 1.97 -16.32 11.30
N VAL A 539 1.30 -15.55 10.46
CA VAL A 539 0.60 -16.09 9.28
C VAL A 539 1.53 -16.32 8.10
N TYR A 540 2.61 -15.56 7.99
CA TYR A 540 3.52 -15.57 6.85
C TYR A 540 4.79 -16.39 7.06
N GLY A 541 5.33 -16.44 8.27
CA GLY A 541 6.56 -17.19 8.57
C GLY A 541 6.48 -18.65 8.16
N PRO A 542 5.44 -19.41 8.54
CA PRO A 542 5.31 -20.82 8.20
C PRO A 542 4.74 -21.10 6.79
N ILE A 543 4.18 -20.09 6.09
CA ILE A 543 3.36 -20.35 4.89
C ILE A 543 4.13 -20.93 3.72
N ALA A 544 5.39 -20.52 3.53
CA ALA A 544 6.22 -21.04 2.45
C ALA A 544 6.47 -22.53 2.61
N ALA A 545 6.80 -22.99 3.82
CA ALA A 545 6.96 -24.39 4.12
C ALA A 545 5.66 -25.17 3.91
N LEU A 546 4.54 -24.65 4.40
CA LEU A 546 3.23 -25.24 4.21
C LEU A 546 2.89 -25.45 2.74
N LEU A 547 3.05 -24.42 1.92
CA LEU A 547 2.73 -24.48 0.49
C LEU A 547 3.59 -25.49 -0.26
N VAL A 548 4.89 -25.52 0.03
CA VAL A 548 5.80 -26.50 -0.59
C VAL A 548 5.43 -27.92 -0.19
N GLU A 549 5.04 -28.14 1.06
CA GLU A 549 4.67 -29.45 1.60
C GLU A 549 3.31 -29.97 1.12
N LEU A 550 2.45 -29.08 0.59
CA LEU A 550 1.14 -29.46 0.07
C LEU A 550 1.19 -30.11 -1.32
N PHE A 551 2.16 -29.74 -2.16
CA PHE A 551 2.23 -30.14 -3.56
C PHE A 551 3.34 -31.16 -3.87
N PRO A 552 3.07 -32.14 -4.77
CA PRO A 552 4.11 -33.06 -5.26
C PRO A 552 5.23 -32.31 -6.00
N THR A 553 6.46 -32.84 -5.97
CA THR A 553 7.64 -32.22 -6.58
C THR A 553 7.45 -31.86 -8.06
N ARG A 554 6.77 -32.73 -8.82
CA ARG A 554 6.57 -32.56 -10.27
C ARG A 554 5.72 -31.35 -10.67
N ILE A 555 4.87 -30.86 -9.79
CA ILE A 555 3.98 -29.70 -10.03
C ILE A 555 4.09 -28.63 -8.93
N ARG A 556 5.07 -28.75 -8.05
CA ARG A 556 5.18 -27.93 -6.84
C ARG A 556 5.27 -26.43 -7.15
N TYR A 557 6.13 -26.07 -8.07
CA TYR A 557 6.31 -24.65 -8.44
C TYR A 557 5.02 -24.07 -9.05
N THR A 558 4.44 -24.76 -10.01
CA THR A 558 3.17 -24.37 -10.63
C THR A 558 2.03 -24.34 -9.62
N GLY A 559 1.89 -25.42 -8.86
CA GLY A 559 0.77 -25.63 -7.95
C GLY A 559 0.70 -24.62 -6.80
N MET A 560 1.84 -24.28 -6.20
CA MET A 560 1.87 -23.33 -5.09
C MET A 560 1.85 -21.86 -5.53
N SER A 561 2.42 -21.55 -6.68
CA SER A 561 2.60 -20.16 -7.11
C SER A 561 1.28 -19.46 -7.41
N LEU A 562 0.36 -20.12 -8.08
CA LEU A 562 -0.93 -19.51 -8.43
C LEU A 562 -1.79 -19.16 -7.22
N PRO A 563 -2.06 -20.07 -6.27
CA PRO A 563 -2.80 -19.72 -5.06
C PRO A 563 -2.15 -18.59 -4.26
N TYR A 564 -0.83 -18.64 -4.12
CA TYR A 564 -0.09 -17.60 -3.42
C TYR A 564 -0.28 -16.21 -4.07
N HIS A 565 -0.17 -16.11 -5.38
CA HIS A 565 -0.26 -14.82 -6.06
C HIS A 565 -1.69 -14.34 -6.29
N ILE A 566 -2.68 -15.23 -6.38
CA ILE A 566 -4.10 -14.84 -6.33
C ILE A 566 -4.41 -14.22 -4.96
N GLY A 567 -4.02 -14.87 -3.89
CA GLY A 567 -4.23 -14.37 -2.53
C GLY A 567 -3.52 -13.04 -2.28
N ASN A 568 -2.22 -12.99 -2.48
CA ASN A 568 -1.43 -11.79 -2.21
C ASN A 568 -1.59 -10.69 -3.26
N GLY A 569 -1.80 -11.04 -4.53
CA GLY A 569 -1.98 -10.05 -5.60
C GLY A 569 -3.37 -9.44 -5.63
N TRP A 570 -4.41 -10.25 -5.57
CA TRP A 570 -5.79 -9.78 -5.71
C TRP A 570 -6.43 -9.48 -4.36
N PHE A 571 -6.55 -10.45 -3.48
CA PHE A 571 -7.17 -10.24 -2.16
C PHE A 571 -6.38 -9.29 -1.27
N GLY A 572 -5.08 -9.44 -1.24
CA GLY A 572 -4.19 -8.56 -0.48
C GLY A 572 -3.93 -7.23 -1.16
N GLY A 573 -3.55 -7.23 -2.44
CA GLY A 573 -3.16 -6.03 -3.18
C GLY A 573 -4.28 -5.02 -3.36
N LEU A 574 -5.53 -5.47 -3.47
CA LEU A 574 -6.71 -4.61 -3.56
C LEU A 574 -7.28 -4.20 -2.19
N LEU A 575 -6.76 -4.77 -1.10
CA LEU A 575 -7.27 -4.49 0.25
C LEU A 575 -7.22 -3.01 0.63
N PRO A 576 -6.10 -2.28 0.50
CA PRO A 576 -6.06 -0.89 0.93
C PRO A 576 -7.13 -0.03 0.25
N ALA A 577 -7.24 -0.10 -1.07
CA ALA A 577 -8.23 0.66 -1.82
C ALA A 577 -9.67 0.27 -1.47
N THR A 578 -9.94 -1.03 -1.36
CA THR A 578 -11.27 -1.55 -1.02
C THR A 578 -11.68 -1.19 0.40
N ALA A 579 -10.77 -1.32 1.37
CA ALA A 579 -11.04 -0.96 2.76
C ALA A 579 -11.33 0.54 2.91
N PHE A 580 -10.57 1.40 2.25
CA PHE A 580 -10.86 2.84 2.22
C PHE A 580 -12.22 3.13 1.59
N ALA A 581 -12.55 2.50 0.48
CA ALA A 581 -13.84 2.68 -0.18
C ALA A 581 -15.02 2.20 0.68
N MET A 582 -14.84 1.10 1.40
CA MET A 582 -15.85 0.61 2.36
C MET A 582 -16.07 1.59 3.51
N SER A 583 -14.98 2.12 4.08
CA SER A 583 -15.06 3.14 5.13
C SER A 583 -15.76 4.41 4.63
N ALA A 584 -15.44 4.86 3.42
CA ALA A 584 -16.09 5.99 2.77
C ALA A 584 -17.58 5.78 2.58
N ALA A 585 -17.98 4.60 2.11
CA ALA A 585 -19.39 4.28 1.85
C ALA A 585 -20.26 4.26 3.12
N GLN A 586 -19.65 3.90 4.26
CA GLN A 586 -20.37 3.76 5.54
C GLN A 586 -20.19 4.96 6.49
N GLY A 587 -19.29 5.89 6.17
CA GLY A 587 -19.00 7.03 7.06
C GLY A 587 -18.35 6.66 8.37
N ASP A 588 -17.68 5.53 8.45
CA ASP A 588 -16.94 5.04 9.61
C ASP A 588 -15.52 4.68 9.20
N ILE A 589 -14.54 5.35 9.80
CA ILE A 589 -13.12 5.15 9.47
C ILE A 589 -12.62 3.73 9.75
N TYR A 590 -13.29 2.98 10.61
CA TYR A 590 -12.94 1.60 10.96
C TYR A 590 -13.67 0.55 10.13
N TYR A 591 -14.70 0.92 9.38
CA TYR A 591 -15.54 -0.05 8.68
C TYR A 591 -14.76 -0.89 7.66
N GLY A 592 -13.74 -0.31 7.04
CA GLY A 592 -12.87 -1.03 6.10
C GLY A 592 -12.12 -2.22 6.70
N LEU A 593 -11.98 -2.27 8.02
CA LEU A 593 -11.37 -3.41 8.74
C LEU A 593 -12.20 -4.70 8.62
N TRP A 594 -13.48 -4.61 8.28
CA TRP A 594 -14.29 -5.78 8.01
C TRP A 594 -13.77 -6.61 6.83
N TYR A 595 -13.14 -5.98 5.85
CA TYR A 595 -12.54 -6.71 4.73
C TYR A 595 -11.51 -7.75 5.20
N PRO A 596 -10.41 -7.37 5.88
CA PRO A 596 -9.46 -8.36 6.38
C PRO A 596 -10.06 -9.30 7.43
N ILE A 597 -10.96 -8.83 8.29
CA ILE A 597 -11.59 -9.66 9.32
C ILE A 597 -12.44 -10.76 8.70
N VAL A 598 -13.27 -10.44 7.71
CA VAL A 598 -14.13 -11.43 7.04
C VAL A 598 -13.29 -12.47 6.29
N PHE A 599 -12.30 -12.04 5.51
CA PHE A 599 -11.45 -12.97 4.76
C PHE A 599 -10.54 -13.80 5.67
N ALA A 600 -10.00 -13.23 6.74
CA ALA A 600 -9.27 -13.98 7.76
C ALA A 600 -10.18 -15.01 8.43
N GLY A 601 -11.44 -14.67 8.71
CA GLY A 601 -12.44 -15.58 9.26
C GLY A 601 -12.78 -16.75 8.34
N ILE A 602 -12.98 -16.48 7.06
CA ILE A 602 -13.20 -17.52 6.03
C ILE A 602 -11.99 -18.47 5.99
N THR A 603 -10.80 -17.94 5.96
CA THR A 603 -9.57 -18.75 5.95
C THR A 603 -9.42 -19.55 7.25
N LEU A 604 -9.73 -18.96 8.40
CA LEU A 604 -9.67 -19.64 9.69
C LEU A 604 -10.62 -20.86 9.73
N VAL A 605 -11.86 -20.67 9.29
CA VAL A 605 -12.86 -21.76 9.27
C VAL A 605 -12.44 -22.86 8.30
N ILE A 606 -12.11 -22.54 7.07
CA ILE A 606 -11.69 -23.50 6.05
C ILE A 606 -10.38 -24.19 6.46
N GLY A 607 -9.43 -23.43 6.98
CA GLY A 607 -8.14 -23.96 7.43
C GLY A 607 -8.29 -24.93 8.61
N LEU A 608 -9.08 -24.58 9.60
CA LEU A 608 -9.33 -25.45 10.76
C LEU A 608 -10.01 -26.76 10.37
N LEU A 609 -10.99 -26.71 9.45
CA LEU A 609 -11.76 -27.86 9.04
C LEU A 609 -11.05 -28.76 8.03
N PHE A 610 -10.32 -28.20 7.08
CA PHE A 610 -9.85 -28.93 5.90
C PHE A 610 -8.35 -28.92 5.68
N LEU A 611 -7.61 -27.90 6.19
CA LEU A 611 -6.17 -27.81 5.97
C LEU A 611 -5.43 -28.87 6.78
N PRO A 612 -4.64 -29.76 6.14
CA PRO A 612 -3.87 -30.75 6.87
C PRO A 612 -2.61 -30.12 7.51
N GLU A 613 -2.15 -30.70 8.63
CA GLU A 613 -0.81 -30.40 9.15
C GLU A 613 0.24 -31.11 8.28
N THR A 614 1.28 -30.39 7.88
CA THR A 614 2.24 -30.86 6.88
C THR A 614 3.67 -30.96 7.39
N LYS A 615 3.96 -30.59 8.65
CA LYS A 615 5.33 -30.48 9.16
C LYS A 615 6.19 -31.75 9.04
N ASP A 616 5.56 -32.91 9.09
CA ASP A 616 6.24 -34.21 9.06
C ASP A 616 6.26 -34.87 7.66
N ARG A 617 5.72 -34.18 6.63
CA ARG A 617 5.73 -34.71 5.26
C ARG A 617 7.13 -34.74 4.67
N ASP A 618 7.46 -35.88 4.04
CA ASP A 618 8.67 -35.98 3.21
C ASP A 618 8.39 -35.45 1.80
N ILE A 619 8.95 -34.28 1.49
CA ILE A 619 8.75 -33.63 0.20
C ILE A 619 9.52 -34.29 -0.95
N HIS A 620 10.49 -35.15 -0.65
CA HIS A 620 11.27 -35.87 -1.65
C HIS A 620 10.60 -37.18 -2.06
N ALA A 621 9.70 -37.72 -1.25
CA ALA A 621 8.92 -38.94 -1.50
C ALA A 621 7.51 -38.68 -2.06
N MET A 622 7.15 -37.44 -2.30
CA MET A 622 5.84 -37.05 -2.86
C MET A 622 5.84 -37.20 -4.39
N ASP A 623 5.20 -38.25 -4.87
CA ASP A 623 4.96 -38.54 -6.30
C ASP A 623 3.58 -38.10 -6.78
#